data_9c39a836ec68f1c6ef5f0e66fc323f97
#
_entry.id   9c39a836ec68f1c6ef5f0e66fc323f97
#
_cell.length_a   1.000
_cell.length_b   1.000
_cell.length_c   1.000
_cell.angle_alpha   90.00
_cell.angle_beta   90.00
_cell.angle_gamma   90.00
#
_symmetry.space_group_name_H-M   'P 1'
#
loop_
_entity.id
_entity.type
_entity.pdbx_description
1 polymer ?
#
loop_
_entity_poly.entity_id
_entity_poly.type
_entity_poly.pdbx_seq_one_letter_code
_entity_poly.pdbx_strand_id
1 'polypeptide(L)'
;MLKTIDLFAGAGGLSYGFESTGEFLIVAAAENNKNARKTYIENHKGRNDIRLIPDVRDYDFSALASEFDGIDVVIGGPPCQGFSNANRQKNHIISMNNSLVKEYFRAVKEIRPKAFVMENVSMLSSETHRFYDSAKDHDVVTSLGVQMREDELVLADYDYNGYSLMNIIQADAVADYKISDELFQLLNVLYKNRNSEERLSKYIKNKSKLIIDKIASQAEEVKNNLGILNWIVDMINTEQISACFTELGQFIKFQKTFRLKEELDSNEIIYEIENDLQTGKIIARVKSYSVIEYNEGEKNILRIKLEEKTRRTLEVRAYAKH
;
A
#
# COMPACT_ATOMS: atom_id res chain seq x y z
N MET A 1 24.78 -11.32 -25.40
CA MET A 1 24.34 -10.88 -24.06
C MET A 1 22.83 -10.80 -24.03
N LEU A 2 22.20 -11.18 -22.93
CA LEU A 2 20.76 -11.14 -22.73
C LEU A 2 20.32 -9.71 -22.40
N LYS A 3 19.44 -9.12 -23.21
CA LYS A 3 18.88 -7.80 -22.95
C LYS A 3 18.03 -7.84 -21.67
N THR A 4 18.38 -7.01 -20.71
CA THR A 4 17.83 -7.08 -19.35
C THR A 4 17.29 -5.72 -18.92
N ILE A 5 16.12 -5.70 -18.28
CA ILE A 5 15.58 -4.53 -17.58
C ILE A 5 15.63 -4.75 -16.07
N ASP A 6 16.02 -3.70 -15.33
CA ASP A 6 16.01 -3.68 -13.86
C ASP A 6 14.86 -2.79 -13.35
N LEU A 7 13.86 -3.40 -12.74
CA LEU A 7 12.71 -2.71 -12.16
C LEU A 7 12.95 -2.48 -10.66
N PHE A 8 12.64 -1.26 -10.19
CA PHE A 8 12.94 -0.84 -8.82
C PHE A 8 14.44 -0.88 -8.52
N ALA A 9 15.23 -0.40 -9.47
CA ALA A 9 16.66 -0.60 -9.57
C ALA A 9 17.48 0.01 -8.42
N GLY A 10 16.92 0.96 -7.65
CA GLY A 10 17.63 1.61 -6.54
C GLY A 10 18.93 2.27 -7.01
N ALA A 11 20.03 1.91 -6.36
CA ALA A 11 21.39 2.35 -6.74
C ALA A 11 22.04 1.45 -7.82
N GLY A 12 21.35 0.42 -8.31
CA GLY A 12 21.86 -0.47 -9.38
C GLY A 12 22.66 -1.66 -8.90
N GLY A 13 22.51 -2.09 -7.65
CA GLY A 13 23.27 -3.23 -7.13
C GLY A 13 22.96 -4.55 -7.86
N LEU A 14 21.67 -4.78 -8.17
CA LEU A 14 21.24 -5.96 -8.90
C LEU A 14 21.73 -5.90 -10.36
N SER A 15 21.52 -4.77 -11.04
CA SER A 15 22.05 -4.52 -12.39
C SER A 15 23.55 -4.80 -12.48
N TYR A 16 24.34 -4.22 -11.56
CA TYR A 16 25.78 -4.40 -11.54
C TYR A 16 26.19 -5.88 -11.37
N GLY A 17 25.47 -6.60 -10.48
CA GLY A 17 25.73 -8.03 -10.27
C GLY A 17 25.50 -8.85 -11.54
N PHE A 18 24.41 -8.59 -12.26
CA PHE A 18 24.11 -9.29 -13.52
C PHE A 18 25.10 -8.91 -14.63
N GLU A 19 25.41 -7.63 -14.84
CA GLU A 19 26.37 -7.17 -15.84
C GLU A 19 27.78 -7.70 -15.60
N SER A 20 28.20 -7.85 -14.35
CA SER A 20 29.54 -8.35 -13.99
C SER A 20 29.81 -9.79 -14.45
N THR A 21 28.75 -10.55 -14.78
CA THR A 21 28.91 -11.91 -15.35
C THR A 21 29.33 -11.89 -16.83
N GLY A 22 29.17 -10.76 -17.52
CA GLY A 22 29.40 -10.64 -18.96
C GLY A 22 28.30 -11.24 -19.85
N GLU A 23 27.25 -11.83 -19.28
CA GLU A 23 26.17 -12.50 -20.00
C GLU A 23 24.95 -11.59 -20.20
N PHE A 24 24.78 -10.56 -19.39
CA PHE A 24 23.63 -9.68 -19.36
C PHE A 24 24.00 -8.25 -19.79
N LEU A 25 23.10 -7.63 -20.55
CA LEU A 25 23.19 -6.24 -20.98
C LEU A 25 21.99 -5.48 -20.42
N ILE A 26 22.19 -4.60 -19.48
CA ILE A 26 21.11 -3.75 -18.99
C ILE A 26 20.76 -2.71 -20.06
N VAL A 27 19.56 -2.79 -20.60
CA VAL A 27 19.05 -1.86 -21.63
C VAL A 27 18.14 -0.80 -21.04
N ALA A 28 17.47 -1.08 -19.92
CA ALA A 28 16.61 -0.13 -19.22
C ALA A 28 16.64 -0.36 -17.72
N ALA A 29 16.34 0.68 -16.94
CA ALA A 29 16.20 0.63 -15.50
C ALA A 29 15.10 1.58 -15.01
N ALA A 30 14.26 1.11 -14.10
CA ALA A 30 13.19 1.89 -13.51
C ALA A 30 13.43 2.17 -12.02
N GLU A 31 13.42 3.46 -11.65
CA GLU A 31 13.58 3.89 -10.26
C GLU A 31 12.92 5.26 -10.06
N ASN A 32 12.01 5.41 -9.09
CA ASN A 32 11.28 6.67 -8.90
C ASN A 32 11.98 7.67 -7.97
N ASN A 33 12.88 7.21 -7.10
CA ASN A 33 13.64 8.08 -6.21
C ASN A 33 14.75 8.82 -6.97
N LYS A 34 14.68 10.14 -7.02
CA LYS A 34 15.65 10.99 -7.74
C LYS A 34 17.10 10.79 -7.27
N ASN A 35 17.31 10.57 -5.96
CA ASN A 35 18.65 10.39 -5.42
C ASN A 35 19.21 9.00 -5.75
N ALA A 36 18.37 7.97 -5.66
CA ALA A 36 18.75 6.62 -6.07
C ALA A 36 19.11 6.58 -7.57
N ARG A 37 18.29 7.22 -8.45
CA ARG A 37 18.63 7.35 -9.89
C ARG A 37 19.96 8.04 -10.14
N LYS A 38 20.29 9.10 -9.39
CA LYS A 38 21.61 9.74 -9.50
C LYS A 38 22.73 8.77 -9.15
N THR A 39 22.58 8.00 -8.08
CA THR A 39 23.53 6.99 -7.67
C THR A 39 23.63 5.88 -8.73
N TYR A 40 22.48 5.46 -9.29
CA TYR A 40 22.44 4.48 -10.38
C TYR A 40 23.30 4.93 -11.58
N ILE A 41 23.09 6.18 -12.03
CA ILE A 41 23.87 6.78 -13.15
C ILE A 41 25.37 6.81 -12.82
N GLU A 42 25.72 7.19 -11.59
CA GLU A 42 27.12 7.22 -11.16
C GLU A 42 27.77 5.82 -11.14
N ASN A 43 27.02 4.81 -10.70
CA ASN A 43 27.50 3.42 -10.65
C ASN A 43 27.62 2.80 -12.05
N HIS A 44 26.89 3.32 -13.04
CA HIS A 44 26.92 2.87 -14.43
C HIS A 44 27.57 3.93 -15.35
N LYS A 45 28.61 4.64 -14.84
CA LYS A 45 29.37 5.62 -15.64
C LYS A 45 29.88 5.01 -16.93
N GLY A 46 29.66 5.73 -18.04
CA GLY A 46 30.03 5.26 -19.38
C GLY A 46 28.91 4.50 -20.12
N ARG A 47 27.79 4.19 -19.44
CA ARG A 47 26.61 3.56 -20.02
C ARG A 47 25.48 4.59 -20.21
N ASN A 48 25.64 5.47 -21.23
CA ASN A 48 24.63 6.47 -21.57
C ASN A 48 23.47 5.90 -22.41
N ASP A 49 23.55 4.62 -22.72
CA ASP A 49 22.60 3.87 -23.54
C ASP A 49 21.47 3.22 -22.70
N ILE A 50 21.56 3.27 -21.37
CA ILE A 50 20.50 2.72 -20.50
C ILE A 50 19.29 3.67 -20.49
N ARG A 51 18.12 3.16 -20.89
CA ARG A 51 16.85 3.89 -20.80
C ARG A 51 16.42 3.98 -19.32
N LEU A 52 16.39 5.18 -18.76
CA LEU A 52 15.93 5.41 -17.40
C LEU A 52 14.43 5.74 -17.37
N ILE A 53 13.68 4.98 -16.58
CA ILE A 53 12.23 5.09 -16.38
C ILE A 53 11.98 5.65 -14.98
N PRO A 54 11.36 6.84 -14.87
CA PRO A 54 11.18 7.48 -13.56
C PRO A 54 10.10 6.82 -12.68
N ASP A 55 9.12 6.16 -13.27
CA ASP A 55 8.06 5.45 -12.54
C ASP A 55 7.59 4.24 -13.36
N VAL A 56 7.37 3.13 -12.71
CA VAL A 56 6.84 1.91 -13.34
C VAL A 56 5.35 1.99 -13.61
N ARG A 57 4.63 2.81 -12.83
CA ARG A 57 3.18 2.96 -12.92
C ARG A 57 2.82 3.63 -14.25
N ASP A 58 1.78 3.12 -14.89
CA ASP A 58 1.28 3.64 -16.18
C ASP A 58 2.31 3.68 -17.31
N TYR A 59 3.48 3.03 -17.14
CA TYR A 59 4.51 2.94 -18.18
C TYR A 59 4.18 1.81 -19.15
N ASP A 60 4.30 2.09 -20.46
CA ASP A 60 4.06 1.10 -21.53
C ASP A 60 5.31 0.23 -21.76
N PHE A 61 5.33 -0.92 -21.10
CA PHE A 61 6.43 -1.88 -21.24
C PHE A 61 6.38 -2.66 -22.56
N SER A 62 5.21 -2.75 -23.21
CA SER A 62 5.10 -3.35 -24.55
C SER A 62 5.79 -2.49 -25.61
N ALA A 63 5.63 -1.18 -25.53
CA ALA A 63 6.34 -0.24 -26.41
C ALA A 63 7.86 -0.31 -26.15
N LEU A 64 8.28 -0.37 -24.88
CA LEU A 64 9.69 -0.52 -24.52
C LEU A 64 10.29 -1.82 -25.09
N ALA A 65 9.59 -2.94 -24.93
CA ALA A 65 10.06 -4.21 -25.45
C ALA A 65 10.22 -4.18 -26.99
N SER A 66 9.31 -3.49 -27.67
CA SER A 66 9.37 -3.31 -29.11
C SER A 66 10.54 -2.40 -29.54
N GLU A 67 10.83 -1.33 -28.79
CA GLU A 67 11.98 -0.43 -29.02
C GLU A 67 13.32 -1.18 -29.00
N PHE A 68 13.46 -2.18 -28.10
CA PHE A 68 14.66 -2.97 -27.98
C PHE A 68 14.65 -4.28 -28.79
N ASP A 69 13.68 -4.49 -29.69
CA ASP A 69 13.52 -5.77 -30.39
C ASP A 69 13.54 -6.96 -29.43
N GLY A 70 12.72 -6.86 -28.40
CA GLY A 70 12.58 -7.80 -27.29
C GLY A 70 13.54 -7.57 -26.12
N ILE A 71 13.04 -7.90 -24.93
CA ILE A 71 13.81 -7.95 -23.67
C ILE A 71 13.82 -9.38 -23.20
N ASP A 72 15.00 -9.93 -22.93
CA ASP A 72 15.19 -11.33 -22.57
C ASP A 72 14.92 -11.61 -21.11
N VAL A 73 15.28 -10.65 -20.22
CA VAL A 73 15.23 -10.85 -18.76
C VAL A 73 14.68 -9.62 -18.07
N VAL A 74 13.79 -9.84 -17.10
CA VAL A 74 13.33 -8.81 -16.17
C VAL A 74 13.91 -9.14 -14.79
N ILE A 75 14.65 -8.22 -14.20
CA ILE A 75 15.12 -8.33 -12.81
C ILE A 75 14.51 -7.22 -11.99
N GLY A 76 14.45 -7.35 -10.66
CA GLY A 76 14.02 -6.25 -9.80
C GLY A 76 13.58 -6.68 -8.41
N GLY A 77 13.59 -5.70 -7.50
CA GLY A 77 13.18 -5.83 -6.12
C GLY A 77 12.03 -4.88 -5.78
N PRO A 78 10.77 -5.21 -6.11
CA PRO A 78 9.65 -4.34 -5.77
C PRO A 78 9.57 -4.15 -4.25
N PRO A 79 9.41 -2.89 -3.74
CA PRO A 79 9.44 -2.63 -2.32
C PRO A 79 8.28 -3.31 -1.60
N CYS A 80 8.61 -4.01 -0.51
CA CYS A 80 7.69 -4.78 0.31
C CYS A 80 7.41 -4.10 1.65
N GLN A 81 7.18 -2.78 1.66
CA GLN A 81 7.03 -2.03 2.91
C GLN A 81 5.77 -2.40 3.71
N GLY A 82 4.74 -2.94 3.07
CA GLY A 82 3.54 -3.47 3.73
C GLY A 82 3.81 -4.77 4.49
N PHE A 83 4.82 -5.52 4.11
CA PHE A 83 5.17 -6.83 4.66
C PHE A 83 6.34 -6.79 5.66
N SER A 84 6.99 -5.63 5.84
CA SER A 84 8.12 -5.50 6.75
C SER A 84 7.68 -5.40 8.21
N ASN A 85 8.27 -6.24 9.10
CA ASN A 85 8.10 -6.13 10.54
C ASN A 85 8.54 -4.77 11.12
N ALA A 86 9.33 -3.99 10.37
CA ALA A 86 9.75 -2.64 10.73
C ALA A 86 8.61 -1.62 10.61
N ASN A 87 7.58 -1.90 9.82
CA ASN A 87 6.42 -1.02 9.66
C ASN A 87 5.42 -1.26 10.80
N ARG A 88 5.71 -0.75 11.99
CA ARG A 88 4.81 -0.76 13.15
C ARG A 88 3.55 0.10 12.99
N GLN A 89 3.40 0.77 11.87
CA GLN A 89 2.18 1.51 11.51
C GLN A 89 1.18 0.57 10.83
N LYS A 90 0.63 -0.37 11.61
CA LYS A 90 -0.47 -1.27 11.19
C LYS A 90 -1.79 -0.54 10.85
N ASN A 91 -1.74 0.71 10.44
CA ASN A 91 -2.92 1.54 10.20
C ASN A 91 -3.33 1.61 8.71
N HIS A 92 -2.56 1.02 7.81
CA HIS A 92 -2.93 0.86 6.40
C HIS A 92 -3.09 -0.63 6.13
N ILE A 93 -4.33 -1.09 6.10
CA ILE A 93 -4.70 -2.50 5.85
C ILE A 93 -4.37 -2.85 4.41
N ILE A 94 -4.50 -1.87 3.51
CA ILE A 94 -4.16 -1.98 2.10
C ILE A 94 -2.91 -1.15 1.88
N SER A 95 -1.76 -1.79 1.89
CA SER A 95 -0.51 -1.06 1.61
C SER A 95 -0.44 -0.72 0.14
N MET A 96 -0.30 0.58 -0.19
CA MET A 96 0.02 1.03 -1.55
C MET A 96 1.27 0.34 -2.13
N ASN A 97 2.14 -0.20 -1.27
CA ASN A 97 3.34 -0.93 -1.68
C ASN A 97 3.04 -2.32 -2.23
N ASN A 98 1.86 -2.90 -1.92
CA ASN A 98 1.43 -4.13 -2.58
C ASN A 98 1.11 -3.89 -4.06
N SER A 99 0.70 -2.68 -4.43
CA SER A 99 0.47 -2.32 -5.83
C SER A 99 1.76 -2.38 -6.66
N LEU A 100 2.91 -2.10 -6.07
CA LEU A 100 4.19 -2.14 -6.79
C LEU A 100 4.65 -3.57 -7.14
N VAL A 101 4.28 -4.56 -6.33
CA VAL A 101 4.46 -5.98 -6.69
C VAL A 101 3.59 -6.32 -7.91
N LYS A 102 2.35 -5.84 -7.96
CA LYS A 102 1.47 -6.00 -9.12
C LYS A 102 2.05 -5.34 -10.38
N GLU A 103 2.62 -4.14 -10.25
CA GLU A 103 3.32 -3.45 -11.33
C GLU A 103 4.51 -4.24 -11.88
N TYR A 104 5.26 -4.92 -11.00
CA TYR A 104 6.32 -5.84 -11.45
C TYR A 104 5.77 -6.94 -12.35
N PHE A 105 4.68 -7.60 -11.94
CA PHE A 105 4.06 -8.65 -12.74
C PHE A 105 3.39 -8.12 -14.01
N ARG A 106 2.82 -6.90 -13.98
CA ARG A 106 2.32 -6.24 -15.18
C ARG A 106 3.44 -6.03 -16.20
N ALA A 107 4.59 -5.53 -15.76
CA ALA A 107 5.76 -5.39 -16.62
C ALA A 107 6.20 -6.73 -17.23
N VAL A 108 6.28 -7.79 -16.42
CA VAL A 108 6.62 -9.14 -16.92
C VAL A 108 5.60 -9.62 -17.96
N LYS A 109 4.30 -9.39 -17.72
CA LYS A 109 3.23 -9.77 -18.67
C LYS A 109 3.33 -9.02 -20.00
N GLU A 110 3.63 -7.72 -19.96
CA GLU A 110 3.76 -6.87 -21.15
C GLU A 110 5.05 -7.15 -21.93
N ILE A 111 6.18 -7.30 -21.24
CA ILE A 111 7.49 -7.56 -21.85
C ILE A 111 7.58 -8.99 -22.43
N ARG A 112 6.97 -9.97 -21.77
CA ARG A 112 7.08 -11.41 -22.10
C ARG A 112 8.53 -11.90 -22.20
N PRO A 113 9.34 -11.70 -21.15
CA PRO A 113 10.75 -12.09 -21.17
C PRO A 113 10.91 -13.63 -21.20
N LYS A 114 12.12 -14.08 -21.52
CA LYS A 114 12.50 -15.52 -21.40
C LYS A 114 12.59 -15.97 -19.94
N ALA A 115 13.00 -15.05 -19.06
CA ALA A 115 13.12 -15.28 -17.63
C ALA A 115 12.89 -13.98 -16.85
N PHE A 116 12.51 -14.11 -15.58
CA PHE A 116 12.52 -12.99 -14.65
C PHE A 116 13.07 -13.42 -13.29
N VAL A 117 13.63 -12.47 -12.55
CA VAL A 117 14.13 -12.64 -11.19
C VAL A 117 13.58 -11.54 -10.32
N MET A 118 12.75 -11.90 -9.35
CA MET A 118 12.21 -10.97 -8.37
C MET A 118 12.86 -11.20 -7.01
N GLU A 119 13.57 -10.19 -6.51
CA GLU A 119 14.08 -10.17 -5.14
C GLU A 119 13.00 -9.60 -4.21
N ASN A 120 12.75 -10.28 -3.10
CA ASN A 120 11.85 -9.76 -2.08
C ASN A 120 12.09 -10.43 -0.73
N VAL A 121 11.45 -9.89 0.33
CA VAL A 121 11.51 -10.50 1.66
C VAL A 121 10.71 -11.80 1.72
N SER A 122 11.16 -12.77 2.53
CA SER A 122 10.49 -14.08 2.69
C SER A 122 9.02 -13.97 3.12
N MET A 123 8.63 -12.86 3.75
CA MET A 123 7.24 -12.61 4.15
C MET A 123 6.27 -12.47 2.97
N LEU A 124 6.74 -12.18 1.76
CA LEU A 124 5.87 -12.16 0.57
C LEU A 124 5.25 -13.54 0.30
N SER A 125 5.94 -14.62 0.67
CA SER A 125 5.45 -16.00 0.56
C SER A 125 4.60 -16.47 1.74
N SER A 126 4.37 -15.60 2.73
CA SER A 126 3.60 -15.93 3.93
C SER A 126 2.10 -15.91 3.63
N GLU A 127 1.36 -16.87 4.17
CA GLU A 127 -0.12 -16.91 4.08
C GLU A 127 -0.82 -15.72 4.75
N THR A 128 -0.11 -15.00 5.62
CA THR A 128 -0.64 -13.81 6.31
C THR A 128 -0.60 -12.56 5.43
N HIS A 129 0.09 -12.61 4.30
CA HIS A 129 0.23 -11.50 3.37
C HIS A 129 -0.49 -11.81 2.07
N ARG A 130 -1.71 -11.30 1.96
CA ARG A 130 -2.59 -11.55 0.83
C ARG A 130 -2.91 -10.24 0.11
N PHE A 131 -3.28 -10.37 -1.15
CA PHE A 131 -3.79 -9.28 -1.96
C PHE A 131 -5.31 -9.34 -1.93
N TYR A 132 -5.96 -8.20 -1.77
CA TYR A 132 -7.40 -8.11 -1.87
C TYR A 132 -7.83 -8.06 -3.33
N ASP A 133 -8.92 -8.74 -3.62
CA ASP A 133 -9.55 -8.73 -4.93
C ASP A 133 -10.04 -7.32 -5.26
N SER A 134 -9.71 -6.82 -6.44
CA SER A 134 -10.08 -5.47 -6.89
C SER A 134 -10.68 -5.54 -8.29
N ALA A 135 -11.49 -4.54 -8.65
CA ALA A 135 -12.09 -4.48 -9.97
C ALA A 135 -11.05 -4.56 -11.11
N LYS A 136 -9.84 -4.05 -10.87
CA LYS A 136 -8.73 -4.11 -11.84
C LYS A 136 -8.17 -5.51 -12.04
N ASP A 137 -8.18 -6.34 -11.00
CA ASP A 137 -7.51 -7.64 -11.01
C ASP A 137 -8.48 -8.80 -11.17
N HIS A 138 -9.76 -8.60 -10.84
CA HIS A 138 -10.76 -9.66 -10.69
C HIS A 138 -10.82 -10.63 -11.88
N ASP A 139 -10.91 -10.09 -13.08
CA ASP A 139 -11.00 -10.91 -14.30
C ASP A 139 -9.73 -11.73 -14.52
N VAL A 140 -8.56 -11.14 -14.26
CA VAL A 140 -7.27 -11.81 -14.43
C VAL A 140 -7.11 -12.90 -13.38
N VAL A 141 -7.37 -12.60 -12.12
CA VAL A 141 -7.24 -13.55 -11.00
C VAL A 141 -8.20 -14.70 -11.17
N THR A 142 -9.44 -14.43 -11.61
CA THR A 142 -10.46 -15.45 -11.87
C THR A 142 -10.08 -16.33 -13.07
N SER A 143 -9.61 -15.71 -14.17
CA SER A 143 -9.19 -16.45 -15.38
C SER A 143 -8.00 -17.38 -15.14
N LEU A 144 -7.11 -17.00 -14.21
CA LEU A 144 -5.97 -17.80 -13.79
C LEU A 144 -6.35 -18.93 -12.82
N GLY A 145 -7.60 -18.99 -12.34
CA GLY A 145 -8.06 -19.96 -11.37
C GLY A 145 -7.35 -19.88 -10.02
N VAL A 146 -6.93 -18.67 -9.63
CA VAL A 146 -6.27 -18.44 -8.35
C VAL A 146 -7.28 -18.65 -7.22
N GLN A 147 -6.91 -19.43 -6.20
CA GLN A 147 -7.77 -19.69 -5.07
C GLN A 147 -7.92 -18.43 -4.20
N MET A 148 -9.15 -17.97 -4.05
CA MET A 148 -9.50 -16.86 -3.18
C MET A 148 -9.99 -17.37 -1.83
N ARG A 149 -9.72 -16.59 -0.75
CA ARG A 149 -10.33 -16.76 0.57
C ARG A 149 -11.22 -15.58 0.87
N GLU A 150 -12.23 -15.81 1.69
CA GLU A 150 -12.99 -14.73 2.32
C GLU A 150 -12.27 -14.26 3.57
N ASP A 151 -12.09 -12.93 3.66
CA ASP A 151 -11.51 -12.27 4.82
C ASP A 151 -12.47 -11.18 5.32
N GLU A 152 -12.40 -10.89 6.62
CA GLU A 152 -13.21 -9.87 7.26
C GLU A 152 -12.33 -8.70 7.71
N LEU A 153 -12.64 -7.50 7.23
CA LEU A 153 -12.01 -6.28 7.68
C LEU A 153 -12.95 -5.53 8.62
N VAL A 154 -12.56 -5.39 9.89
CA VAL A 154 -13.35 -4.63 10.85
C VAL A 154 -13.23 -3.15 10.53
N LEU A 155 -14.30 -2.54 10.03
CA LEU A 155 -14.40 -1.12 9.76
C LEU A 155 -14.62 -0.34 11.06
N ALA A 156 -15.52 -0.83 11.91
CA ALA A 156 -15.79 -0.26 13.22
C ALA A 156 -16.29 -1.33 14.21
N ASP A 157 -16.01 -1.10 15.48
CA ASP A 157 -16.44 -1.95 16.60
C ASP A 157 -17.42 -1.22 17.56
N TYR A 158 -18.02 -0.09 17.11
CA TYR A 158 -18.89 0.76 17.95
C TYR A 158 -19.62 1.81 17.10
N ASP A 159 -20.75 2.30 17.62
CA ASP A 159 -21.41 3.49 17.13
C ASP A 159 -20.88 4.74 17.87
N TYR A 160 -20.75 5.85 17.16
CA TYR A 160 -20.22 7.10 17.69
C TYR A 160 -21.32 8.11 17.98
N ASN A 161 -21.49 8.47 19.26
CA ASN A 161 -22.41 9.56 19.70
C ASN A 161 -23.81 9.53 19.07
N GLY A 162 -24.41 8.34 18.89
CA GLY A 162 -25.73 8.18 18.30
C GLY A 162 -25.77 8.28 16.77
N TYR A 163 -24.64 8.46 16.11
CA TYR A 163 -24.53 8.32 14.67
C TYR A 163 -24.38 6.84 14.32
N SER A 164 -25.33 6.33 13.54
CA SER A 164 -25.16 5.01 12.94
C SER A 164 -24.10 5.09 11.85
N LEU A 165 -22.89 4.60 12.11
CA LEU A 165 -21.82 4.48 11.12
C LEU A 165 -22.29 3.74 9.89
N MET A 166 -23.11 2.70 10.06
CA MET A 166 -23.67 1.93 8.96
C MET A 166 -24.50 2.82 8.02
N ASN A 167 -25.36 3.67 8.58
CA ASN A 167 -26.18 4.59 7.78
C ASN A 167 -25.32 5.61 7.02
N ILE A 168 -24.27 6.15 7.64
CA ILE A 168 -23.35 7.10 7.00
C ILE A 168 -22.61 6.44 5.82
N ILE A 169 -22.13 5.22 6.04
CA ILE A 169 -21.41 4.45 5.02
C ILE A 169 -22.33 4.06 3.86
N GLN A 170 -23.53 3.56 4.15
CA GLN A 170 -24.52 3.16 3.13
C GLN A 170 -25.08 4.35 2.33
N ALA A 171 -25.22 5.50 2.97
CA ALA A 171 -25.67 6.73 2.29
C ALA A 171 -24.56 7.43 1.50
N ASP A 172 -23.35 6.89 1.50
CA ASP A 172 -22.15 7.50 0.91
C ASP A 172 -21.86 8.94 1.41
N ALA A 173 -22.28 9.21 2.66
CA ALA A 173 -22.19 10.53 3.30
C ALA A 173 -20.87 10.74 4.06
N VAL A 174 -19.84 9.94 3.77
CA VAL A 174 -18.54 9.98 4.47
C VAL A 174 -17.88 11.35 4.41
N ALA A 175 -18.01 12.04 3.26
CA ALA A 175 -17.43 13.37 3.06
C ALA A 175 -17.96 14.41 4.07
N ASP A 176 -19.22 14.29 4.49
CA ASP A 176 -19.86 15.23 5.43
C ASP A 176 -19.34 15.09 6.86
N TYR A 177 -18.64 13.99 7.16
CA TYR A 177 -18.17 13.65 8.50
C TYR A 177 -16.63 13.54 8.58
N LYS A 178 -15.94 13.39 7.46
CA LYS A 178 -14.48 13.21 7.43
C LYS A 178 -13.78 14.56 7.58
N ILE A 179 -12.90 14.69 8.59
CA ILE A 179 -12.00 15.84 8.71
C ILE A 179 -10.76 15.66 7.81
N SER A 180 -10.09 16.76 7.47
CA SER A 180 -8.86 16.70 6.67
C SER A 180 -7.79 15.80 7.29
N ASP A 181 -6.93 15.24 6.45
CA ASP A 181 -5.87 14.36 6.92
C ASP A 181 -4.87 15.08 7.81
N GLU A 182 -4.63 16.36 7.55
CA GLU A 182 -3.73 17.16 8.39
C GLU A 182 -4.30 17.34 9.80
N LEU A 183 -5.58 17.73 9.94
CA LEU A 183 -6.24 17.85 11.23
C LEU A 183 -6.31 16.49 11.94
N PHE A 184 -6.66 15.43 11.22
CA PHE A 184 -6.67 14.09 11.77
C PHE A 184 -5.31 13.69 12.35
N GLN A 185 -4.21 13.94 11.65
CA GLN A 185 -2.86 13.63 12.15
C GLN A 185 -2.54 14.41 13.41
N LEU A 186 -2.88 15.70 13.46
CA LEU A 186 -2.68 16.53 14.64
C LEU A 186 -3.44 15.98 15.85
N LEU A 187 -4.71 15.65 15.70
CA LEU A 187 -5.53 15.09 16.78
C LEU A 187 -5.08 13.69 17.20
N ASN A 188 -4.67 12.86 16.24
CA ASN A 188 -4.17 11.51 16.52
C ASN A 188 -2.85 11.53 17.30
N VAL A 189 -1.93 12.47 16.99
CA VAL A 189 -0.70 12.65 17.77
C VAL A 189 -1.00 13.23 19.16
N LEU A 190 -1.94 14.18 19.27
CA LEU A 190 -2.43 14.66 20.56
C LEU A 190 -2.90 13.50 21.45
N TYR A 191 -3.77 12.66 20.93
CA TYR A 191 -4.29 11.49 21.63
C TYR A 191 -3.20 10.45 22.00
N LYS A 192 -2.24 10.21 21.10
CA LYS A 192 -1.11 9.29 21.38
C LYS A 192 -0.24 9.76 22.55
N ASN A 193 -0.15 11.06 22.80
CA ASN A 193 0.63 11.63 23.91
C ASN A 193 -0.12 11.63 25.25
N ARG A 194 -1.40 11.23 25.32
CA ARG A 194 -2.26 11.30 26.51
C ARG A 194 -1.69 10.64 27.78
N ASN A 195 -0.85 9.61 27.63
CA ASN A 195 -0.29 8.86 28.76
C ASN A 195 1.06 9.43 29.28
N SER A 196 1.52 10.58 28.76
CA SER A 196 2.76 11.21 29.16
C SER A 196 2.54 12.73 29.27
N GLU A 197 2.45 13.24 30.48
CA GLU A 197 2.20 14.65 30.77
C GLU A 197 3.26 15.56 30.12
N GLU A 198 4.53 15.17 30.18
CA GLU A 198 5.64 15.91 29.57
C GLU A 198 5.47 16.04 28.05
N ARG A 199 5.20 14.91 27.37
CA ARG A 199 5.01 14.86 25.89
C ARG A 199 3.76 15.62 25.48
N LEU A 200 2.68 15.47 26.25
CA LEU A 200 1.41 16.14 26.01
C LEU A 200 1.57 17.66 26.12
N SER A 201 2.13 18.17 27.22
CA SER A 201 2.37 19.58 27.46
C SER A 201 3.27 20.18 26.37
N LYS A 202 4.37 19.50 26.02
CA LYS A 202 5.25 19.91 24.92
C LYS A 202 4.52 19.98 23.58
N TYR A 203 3.66 19.00 23.31
CA TYR A 203 2.89 18.95 22.06
C TYR A 203 1.87 20.09 22.00
N ILE A 204 1.09 20.30 23.05
CA ILE A 204 0.10 21.38 23.13
C ILE A 204 0.80 22.73 22.96
N LYS A 205 1.85 23.00 23.71
CA LYS A 205 2.62 24.25 23.61
C LYS A 205 3.04 24.58 22.17
N ASN A 206 3.40 23.55 21.39
CA ASN A 206 3.92 23.74 20.03
C ASN A 206 2.84 23.68 18.93
N LYS A 207 1.69 23.06 19.18
CA LYS A 207 0.71 22.71 18.13
C LYS A 207 -0.71 23.22 18.39
N SER A 208 -1.04 23.74 19.59
CA SER A 208 -2.39 24.20 19.91
C SER A 208 -2.92 25.22 18.91
N LYS A 209 -2.13 26.26 18.61
CA LYS A 209 -2.54 27.27 17.62
C LYS A 209 -2.86 26.64 16.25
N LEU A 210 -2.00 25.76 15.77
CA LEU A 210 -2.20 25.08 14.47
C LEU A 210 -3.47 24.21 14.48
N ILE A 211 -3.74 23.51 15.58
CA ILE A 211 -4.96 22.70 15.74
C ILE A 211 -6.20 23.59 15.66
N ILE A 212 -6.21 24.69 16.43
CA ILE A 212 -7.32 25.65 16.48
C ILE A 212 -7.55 26.29 15.11
N ASP A 213 -6.50 26.76 14.45
CA ASP A 213 -6.59 27.37 13.11
C ASP A 213 -7.14 26.36 12.07
N LYS A 214 -6.73 25.08 12.16
CA LYS A 214 -7.23 24.02 11.26
C LYS A 214 -8.69 23.66 11.53
N ILE A 215 -9.12 23.61 12.79
CA ILE A 215 -10.54 23.42 13.15
C ILE A 215 -11.36 24.58 12.60
N ALA A 216 -10.95 25.82 12.80
CA ALA A 216 -11.64 26.99 12.31
C ALA A 216 -11.77 27.02 10.79
N SER A 217 -10.71 26.62 10.05
CA SER A 217 -10.72 26.60 8.59
C SER A 217 -11.65 25.54 7.99
N GLN A 218 -12.04 24.53 8.74
CA GLN A 218 -12.90 23.43 8.28
C GLN A 218 -14.32 23.49 8.84
N ALA A 219 -14.65 24.51 9.63
CA ALA A 219 -15.94 24.59 10.33
C ALA A 219 -17.16 24.54 9.41
N GLU A 220 -17.04 25.03 8.17
CA GLU A 220 -18.13 24.98 7.17
C GLU A 220 -18.25 23.62 6.49
N GLU A 221 -17.11 22.91 6.32
CA GLU A 221 -17.05 21.64 5.60
C GLU A 221 -17.51 20.46 6.48
N VAL A 222 -17.22 20.50 7.79
CA VAL A 222 -17.50 19.39 8.72
C VAL A 222 -18.53 19.74 9.78
N LYS A 223 -19.66 20.32 9.37
CA LYS A 223 -20.77 20.76 10.26
C LYS A 223 -21.21 19.67 11.26
N ASN A 224 -21.20 18.41 10.84
CA ASN A 224 -21.61 17.28 11.66
C ASN A 224 -20.66 16.96 12.83
N ASN A 225 -19.42 17.46 12.79
CA ASN A 225 -18.41 17.25 13.83
C ASN A 225 -18.09 18.50 14.66
N LEU A 226 -18.78 19.62 14.41
CA LEU A 226 -18.47 20.91 15.06
C LEU A 226 -18.54 20.84 16.59
N GLY A 227 -19.47 20.07 17.14
CA GLY A 227 -19.61 19.93 18.60
C GLY A 227 -18.34 19.40 19.27
N ILE A 228 -17.81 18.28 18.78
CA ILE A 228 -16.59 17.69 19.35
C ILE A 228 -15.35 18.55 19.05
N LEU A 229 -15.27 19.16 17.87
CA LEU A 229 -14.13 19.98 17.49
C LEU A 229 -14.06 21.27 18.32
N ASN A 230 -15.21 21.95 18.52
CA ASN A 230 -15.28 23.14 19.39
C ASN A 230 -14.95 22.78 20.83
N TRP A 231 -15.43 21.66 21.33
CA TRP A 231 -15.10 21.21 22.69
C TRP A 231 -13.59 20.94 22.85
N ILE A 232 -12.91 20.36 21.84
CA ILE A 232 -11.46 20.19 21.84
C ILE A 232 -10.75 21.56 21.91
N VAL A 233 -11.24 22.55 21.16
CA VAL A 233 -10.70 23.93 21.20
C VAL A 233 -10.84 24.52 22.62
N ASP A 234 -12.00 24.40 23.23
CA ASP A 234 -12.25 24.89 24.59
C ASP A 234 -11.34 24.22 25.62
N MET A 235 -11.15 22.89 25.52
CA MET A 235 -10.28 22.13 26.41
C MET A 235 -8.81 22.50 26.23
N ILE A 236 -8.36 22.81 25.01
CA ILE A 236 -7.00 23.32 24.75
C ILE A 236 -6.83 24.70 25.38
N ASN A 237 -7.78 25.60 25.20
CA ASN A 237 -7.72 26.98 25.71
C ASN A 237 -7.80 27.05 27.24
N THR A 238 -8.50 26.10 27.87
CA THR A 238 -8.62 26.04 29.35
C THR A 238 -7.56 25.14 29.99
N GLU A 239 -6.62 24.59 29.23
CA GLU A 239 -5.60 23.62 29.68
C GLU A 239 -6.17 22.36 30.32
N GLN A 240 -7.43 22.02 30.01
CA GLN A 240 -8.16 20.85 30.53
C GLN A 240 -8.29 19.72 29.53
N ILE A 241 -7.39 19.63 28.57
CA ILE A 241 -7.48 18.68 27.43
C ILE A 241 -7.61 17.22 27.86
N SER A 242 -7.13 16.85 29.04
CA SER A 242 -7.28 15.50 29.58
C SER A 242 -8.72 15.07 29.80
N ALA A 243 -9.64 16.01 30.02
CA ALA A 243 -11.04 15.73 30.21
C ALA A 243 -11.77 15.21 28.95
N CYS A 244 -11.21 15.47 27.75
CA CYS A 244 -11.83 15.05 26.48
C CYS A 244 -11.17 13.81 25.83
N PHE A 245 -10.24 13.14 26.50
CA PHE A 245 -9.50 12.05 25.84
C PHE A 245 -10.35 10.83 25.53
N THR A 246 -11.39 10.52 26.28
CA THR A 246 -12.30 9.43 25.97
C THR A 246 -13.01 9.68 24.66
N GLU A 247 -13.64 10.83 24.53
CA GLU A 247 -14.41 11.27 23.37
C GLU A 247 -13.49 11.51 22.16
N LEU A 248 -12.32 12.11 22.39
CA LEU A 248 -11.31 12.26 21.36
C LEU A 248 -10.84 10.90 20.84
N GLY A 249 -10.69 9.90 21.71
CA GLY A 249 -10.34 8.55 21.33
C GLY A 249 -11.41 7.90 20.45
N GLN A 250 -12.69 8.05 20.81
CA GLN A 250 -13.82 7.59 20.02
C GLN A 250 -13.89 8.32 18.67
N PHE A 251 -13.71 9.64 18.68
CA PHE A 251 -13.69 10.45 17.46
C PHE A 251 -12.57 10.03 16.50
N ILE A 252 -11.37 9.77 17.03
CA ILE A 252 -10.25 9.28 16.21
C ILE A 252 -10.56 7.92 15.58
N LYS A 253 -11.20 7.01 16.33
CA LYS A 253 -11.63 5.72 15.76
C LYS A 253 -12.67 5.94 14.65
N PHE A 254 -13.67 6.77 14.89
CA PHE A 254 -14.68 7.18 13.91
C PHE A 254 -14.04 7.72 12.61
N GLN A 255 -13.06 8.60 12.74
CA GLN A 255 -12.31 9.14 11.62
C GLN A 255 -11.44 8.09 10.89
N LYS A 256 -10.96 7.06 11.59
CA LYS A 256 -10.21 5.96 10.97
C LYS A 256 -11.11 5.07 10.10
N THR A 257 -12.34 4.85 10.50
CA THR A 257 -13.31 4.08 9.72
C THR A 257 -13.50 4.68 8.33
N PHE A 258 -13.65 6.00 8.24
CA PHE A 258 -13.80 6.68 6.95
C PHE A 258 -12.57 6.56 6.06
N ARG A 259 -11.39 6.68 6.65
CA ARG A 259 -10.14 6.52 5.90
C ARG A 259 -9.93 5.11 5.40
N LEU A 260 -10.34 4.12 6.19
CA LEU A 260 -10.28 2.74 5.75
C LEU A 260 -11.25 2.49 4.58
N LYS A 261 -12.50 2.99 4.68
CA LYS A 261 -13.46 2.89 3.57
C LYS A 261 -12.91 3.55 2.31
N GLU A 262 -12.40 4.78 2.43
CA GLU A 262 -11.80 5.50 1.30
C GLU A 262 -10.60 4.76 0.70
N GLU A 263 -9.80 4.08 1.54
CA GLU A 263 -8.69 3.24 1.09
C GLU A 263 -9.20 2.02 0.30
N LEU A 264 -10.29 1.38 0.73
CA LEU A 264 -10.93 0.30 -0.01
C LEU A 264 -11.45 0.79 -1.37
N ASP A 265 -12.17 1.92 -1.39
CA ASP A 265 -12.76 2.49 -2.60
C ASP A 265 -11.70 2.97 -3.60
N SER A 266 -10.68 3.68 -3.14
CA SER A 266 -9.61 4.22 -3.99
C SER A 266 -8.73 3.13 -4.62
N ASN A 267 -8.64 1.97 -3.98
CA ASN A 267 -7.99 0.78 -4.53
C ASN A 267 -8.95 -0.12 -5.31
N GLU A 268 -10.21 0.31 -5.49
CA GLU A 268 -11.25 -0.43 -6.19
C GLU A 268 -11.45 -1.86 -5.64
N ILE A 269 -11.27 -2.05 -4.32
CA ILE A 269 -11.44 -3.35 -3.68
C ILE A 269 -12.91 -3.76 -3.77
N ILE A 270 -13.15 -5.01 -4.12
CA ILE A 270 -14.49 -5.61 -4.15
C ILE A 270 -14.82 -6.06 -2.74
N TYR A 271 -15.85 -5.48 -2.13
CA TYR A 271 -16.28 -5.81 -0.78
C TYR A 271 -17.79 -5.63 -0.56
N GLU A 272 -18.29 -6.32 0.45
CA GLU A 272 -19.66 -6.16 0.96
C GLU A 272 -19.60 -5.68 2.40
N ILE A 273 -20.43 -4.71 2.77
CA ILE A 273 -20.51 -4.19 4.14
C ILE A 273 -21.69 -4.85 4.86
N GLU A 274 -21.41 -5.41 6.02
CA GLU A 274 -22.46 -5.93 6.88
C GLU A 274 -22.26 -5.50 8.35
N ASN A 275 -23.38 -5.45 9.07
CA ASN A 275 -23.40 -5.27 10.51
C ASN A 275 -23.48 -6.64 11.18
N ASP A 276 -22.38 -7.06 11.82
CA ASP A 276 -22.38 -8.28 12.62
C ASP A 276 -23.13 -8.03 13.93
N LEU A 277 -24.37 -8.46 13.95
CA LEU A 277 -25.28 -8.30 15.11
C LEU A 277 -24.80 -9.05 16.35
N GLN A 278 -23.93 -10.06 16.22
CA GLN A 278 -23.41 -10.81 17.37
C GLN A 278 -22.28 -10.04 18.06
N THR A 279 -21.44 -9.40 17.31
CA THR A 279 -20.28 -8.67 17.86
C THR A 279 -20.48 -7.16 17.91
N GLY A 280 -21.56 -6.62 17.29
CA GLY A 280 -21.79 -5.18 17.14
C GLY A 280 -20.78 -4.48 16.23
N LYS A 281 -20.08 -5.24 15.39
CA LYS A 281 -19.07 -4.71 14.48
C LYS A 281 -19.63 -4.44 13.10
N ILE A 282 -19.14 -3.39 12.47
CA ILE A 282 -19.30 -3.18 11.04
C ILE A 282 -18.10 -3.79 10.34
N ILE A 283 -18.33 -4.74 9.48
CA ILE A 283 -17.30 -5.48 8.76
C ILE A 283 -17.44 -5.28 7.25
N ALA A 284 -16.30 -5.22 6.55
CA ALA A 284 -16.24 -5.38 5.12
C ALA A 284 -15.76 -6.81 4.81
N ARG A 285 -16.61 -7.59 4.14
CA ARG A 285 -16.22 -8.89 3.59
C ARG A 285 -15.49 -8.67 2.29
N VAL A 286 -14.27 -9.15 2.22
CA VAL A 286 -13.40 -9.03 1.07
C VAL A 286 -12.92 -10.41 0.64
N LYS A 287 -12.60 -10.55 -0.65
CA LYS A 287 -11.87 -11.72 -1.10
C LYS A 287 -10.39 -11.39 -1.19
N SER A 288 -9.55 -12.34 -0.83
CA SER A 288 -8.11 -12.19 -0.87
C SER A 288 -7.45 -13.40 -1.54
N TYR A 289 -6.29 -13.17 -2.16
CA TYR A 289 -5.53 -14.18 -2.85
C TYR A 289 -4.03 -14.03 -2.58
N SER A 290 -3.28 -15.11 -2.81
CA SER A 290 -1.82 -15.09 -2.82
C SER A 290 -1.32 -15.19 -4.26
N VAL A 291 -0.36 -14.37 -4.63
CA VAL A 291 0.31 -14.44 -5.94
C VAL A 291 1.38 -15.52 -5.98
N ILE A 292 1.68 -16.14 -4.84
CA ILE A 292 2.69 -17.19 -4.69
C ILE A 292 1.99 -18.43 -4.16
N GLU A 293 1.84 -19.48 -4.98
CA GLU A 293 1.42 -20.79 -4.53
C GLU A 293 2.61 -21.57 -3.99
N TYR A 294 2.51 -22.00 -2.73
CA TYR A 294 3.47 -22.89 -2.09
C TYR A 294 3.02 -24.34 -2.31
N ASN A 295 3.82 -25.14 -2.99
CA ASN A 295 3.61 -26.57 -3.03
C ASN A 295 4.37 -27.24 -1.88
N GLU A 296 3.64 -27.91 -0.97
CA GLU A 296 4.17 -28.61 0.21
C GLU A 296 5.08 -29.81 -0.12
N GLY A 297 5.76 -29.91 -1.15
CA GLY A 297 6.69 -30.99 -1.47
C GLY A 297 7.96 -30.53 -2.16
N GLU A 298 7.96 -29.31 -2.71
CA GLU A 298 9.11 -28.78 -3.42
C GLU A 298 9.45 -27.39 -2.84
N LYS A 299 10.50 -27.33 -2.07
CA LYS A 299 11.00 -26.07 -1.52
C LYS A 299 11.27 -25.07 -2.63
N ASN A 300 10.53 -23.94 -2.59
CA ASN A 300 10.79 -22.72 -3.36
C ASN A 300 10.53 -22.74 -4.87
N ILE A 301 9.32 -23.12 -5.30
CA ILE A 301 8.87 -22.91 -6.68
C ILE A 301 7.84 -21.78 -6.71
N LEU A 302 8.19 -20.70 -7.39
CA LEU A 302 7.27 -19.64 -7.76
C LEU A 302 6.55 -20.06 -9.05
N ARG A 303 5.24 -20.40 -8.97
CA ARG A 303 4.43 -20.67 -10.16
C ARG A 303 3.56 -19.46 -10.46
N ILE A 304 3.87 -18.78 -11.54
CA ILE A 304 2.98 -17.79 -12.14
C ILE A 304 2.36 -18.47 -13.36
N LYS A 305 1.04 -18.75 -13.30
CA LYS A 305 0.30 -19.13 -14.50
C LYS A 305 0.11 -17.86 -15.34
N LEU A 306 0.89 -17.71 -16.39
CA LEU A 306 0.63 -16.76 -17.46
C LEU A 306 -0.42 -17.38 -18.38
N GLU A 307 -1.38 -16.57 -18.86
CA GLU A 307 -2.47 -17.03 -19.74
C GLU A 307 -2.02 -17.96 -20.87
N GLU A 308 -2.83 -18.96 -21.16
CA GLU A 308 -2.62 -20.09 -22.10
C GLU A 308 -2.39 -19.72 -23.57
N LYS A 309 -2.37 -18.47 -23.96
CA LYS A 309 -2.04 -18.09 -25.35
C LYS A 309 -0.56 -18.26 -25.69
N THR A 310 0.27 -18.50 -24.73
CA THR A 310 1.67 -18.90 -24.92
C THR A 310 1.92 -20.21 -24.19
N ARG A 311 2.03 -21.31 -24.94
CA ARG A 311 2.32 -22.68 -24.48
C ARG A 311 3.70 -22.81 -23.79
N ARG A 312 4.05 -21.93 -22.86
CA ARG A 312 5.27 -22.03 -22.05
C ARG A 312 4.95 -21.71 -20.62
N THR A 313 4.89 -22.73 -19.79
CA THR A 313 4.99 -22.60 -18.34
C THR A 313 6.41 -22.20 -18.02
N LEU A 314 6.62 -20.99 -17.51
CA LEU A 314 7.92 -20.58 -16.95
C LEU A 314 7.94 -21.07 -15.50
N GLU A 315 8.72 -22.10 -15.21
CA GLU A 315 9.07 -22.48 -13.85
C GLU A 315 10.32 -21.68 -13.44
N VAL A 316 10.18 -20.81 -12.47
CA VAL A 316 11.31 -20.12 -11.86
C VAL A 316 11.60 -20.76 -10.51
N ARG A 317 12.75 -21.43 -10.41
CA ARG A 317 13.23 -21.96 -9.13
C ARG A 317 14.01 -20.87 -8.41
N ALA A 318 13.46 -20.33 -7.34
CA ALA A 318 14.20 -19.44 -6.45
C ALA A 318 14.86 -20.27 -5.35
N TYR A 319 16.19 -20.21 -5.25
CA TYR A 319 16.91 -20.77 -4.12
C TYR A 319 17.09 -19.69 -3.07
N ALA A 320 16.38 -19.79 -1.94
CA ALA A 320 16.73 -19.02 -0.76
C ALA A 320 17.90 -19.74 -0.06
N LYS A 321 19.05 -19.09 0.02
CA LYS A 321 20.08 -19.49 0.97
C LYS A 321 19.72 -18.90 2.34
N HIS A 322 19.72 -19.78 3.36
CA HIS A 322 19.62 -19.40 4.77
C HIS A 322 20.77 -18.52 5.22
#